data_7615be2902403aff53965bcaef243033
#
_entry.id   7615be2902403aff53965bcaef243033
#
_cell.length_a   1.000
_cell.length_b   1.000
_cell.length_c   1.000
_cell.angle_alpha   90.00
_cell.angle_beta   90.00
_cell.angle_gamma   90.00
#
_symmetry.space_group_name_H-M   'P 1'
#
loop_
_entity.id
_entity.type
_entity.pdbx_description
1 polymer ?
#
loop_
_entity_poly.entity_id
_entity_poly.type
_entity_poly.pdbx_seq_one_letter_code
_entity_poly.pdbx_strand_id
1 'polypeptide(L)'
;GLLYGKSSTIIDPNGAMTRAEMAAIINRSFGCYKTADISQYKDVAKSKWYYKDVALAVQIGTYNGRSNSSMAPDSPITRQEAMTVVARALELDYDAYAKTDLSAFSDRSEISNWALPYVRAMVGADYIHGRGKVLAPLDNITRAEFAQIFYNIIGTYIVSKGTYDKDIKGSVLIRTDEVTLQNMTVDGDLIIGCGAADGKISLDNVQVTGRLLVWGGGTKAVYCNNGTQMPEVVVARVDDAVKVIYDRDSTLAVIDTIKVRITERAKQHKETEVIFYDVSGLREAQKQLNAIVADNQIDITAPVHLYALVGESSVKAEFTNNSKADTYKVEIRRNKDNALIADAFELAAGKSISTLTLLEAPEFGNVDCTVTITAYRDGKQIGTLNTELTLHTAYLWPKEVQ
;
A
#
# COMPACT_ATOMS: atom_id res chain seq x y z
N GLY A 1 25.41 1.65 1.14
CA GLY A 1 25.27 1.79 -0.31
C GLY A 1 24.57 0.61 -0.96
N LEU A 2 23.99 0.78 -2.13
CA LEU A 2 23.34 -0.30 -2.90
C LEU A 2 24.37 -1.10 -3.69
N LEU A 3 25.29 -0.40 -4.34
CA LEU A 3 26.37 -0.98 -5.12
C LEU A 3 27.67 -0.96 -4.30
N TYR A 4 28.18 -2.13 -3.94
CA TYR A 4 29.48 -2.27 -3.28
C TYR A 4 30.59 -2.40 -4.31
N GLY A 5 31.81 -1.96 -3.96
CA GLY A 5 33.01 -2.21 -4.77
C GLY A 5 33.34 -3.70 -4.88
N LYS A 6 34.19 -4.03 -5.83
CA LYS A 6 34.80 -5.36 -5.94
C LYS A 6 35.76 -5.63 -4.75
N SER A 7 36.29 -4.55 -4.18
CA SER A 7 37.05 -4.52 -2.93
C SER A 7 36.77 -3.20 -2.21
N SER A 8 37.42 -2.98 -1.06
CA SER A 8 37.35 -1.70 -0.31
C SER A 8 37.85 -0.49 -1.11
N THR A 9 38.63 -0.71 -2.16
CA THR A 9 39.30 0.34 -2.95
C THR A 9 38.95 0.32 -4.45
N ILE A 10 38.24 -0.71 -4.95
CA ILE A 10 37.94 -0.89 -6.36
C ILE A 10 36.45 -0.97 -6.60
N ILE A 11 35.91 -0.01 -7.38
CA ILE A 11 34.49 0.01 -7.82
C ILE A 11 34.29 -0.82 -9.10
N ASP A 12 35.28 -0.81 -10.02
CA ASP A 12 35.26 -1.48 -11.31
C ASP A 12 34.03 -1.14 -12.17
N PRO A 13 33.87 0.13 -12.59
CA PRO A 13 32.65 0.59 -13.27
C PRO A 13 32.42 -0.09 -14.61
N ASN A 14 33.48 -0.45 -15.34
CA ASN A 14 33.44 -1.08 -16.65
C ASN A 14 33.43 -2.63 -16.59
N GLY A 15 33.56 -3.17 -15.39
CA GLY A 15 33.49 -4.61 -15.18
C GLY A 15 32.08 -5.16 -15.44
N ALA A 16 32.04 -6.36 -16.09
CA ALA A 16 30.78 -7.05 -16.27
C ALA A 16 30.17 -7.44 -14.91
N MET A 17 28.85 -7.24 -14.77
CA MET A 17 28.10 -7.65 -13.60
C MET A 17 27.73 -9.13 -13.71
N THR A 18 27.82 -9.87 -12.61
CA THR A 18 27.29 -11.24 -12.55
C THR A 18 25.82 -11.26 -12.20
N ARG A 19 25.15 -12.37 -12.51
CA ARG A 19 23.75 -12.60 -12.15
C ARG A 19 23.53 -12.51 -10.63
N ALA A 20 24.46 -13.05 -9.84
CA ALA A 20 24.42 -12.98 -8.39
C ALA A 20 24.59 -11.55 -7.86
N GLU A 21 25.51 -10.78 -8.43
CA GLU A 21 25.71 -9.37 -8.03
C GLU A 21 24.46 -8.54 -8.27
N MET A 22 23.79 -8.74 -9.42
CA MET A 22 22.55 -8.04 -9.71
C MET A 22 21.43 -8.44 -8.76
N ALA A 23 21.25 -9.75 -8.48
CA ALA A 23 20.28 -10.22 -7.49
C ALA A 23 20.49 -9.54 -6.13
N ALA A 24 21.74 -9.48 -5.67
CA ALA A 24 22.10 -8.86 -4.40
C ALA A 24 21.77 -7.35 -4.35
N ILE A 25 21.94 -6.63 -5.46
CA ILE A 25 21.64 -5.19 -5.51
C ILE A 25 20.12 -4.97 -5.48
N ILE A 26 19.35 -5.69 -6.28
CA ILE A 26 17.88 -5.59 -6.29
C ILE A 26 17.33 -5.93 -4.90
N ASN A 27 17.73 -7.06 -4.30
CA ASN A 27 17.27 -7.45 -2.97
C ASN A 27 17.56 -6.40 -1.90
N ARG A 28 18.78 -5.82 -1.93
CA ARG A 28 19.16 -4.72 -1.00
C ARG A 28 18.34 -3.47 -1.23
N SER A 29 18.07 -3.14 -2.49
CA SER A 29 17.29 -1.95 -2.83
C SER A 29 15.87 -2.04 -2.30
N PHE A 30 15.23 -3.19 -2.49
CA PHE A 30 13.86 -3.43 -2.02
C PHE A 30 13.77 -3.87 -0.55
N GLY A 31 14.91 -4.19 0.09
CA GLY A 31 14.95 -4.67 1.48
C GLY A 31 14.41 -6.07 1.65
N CYS A 32 14.54 -6.94 0.65
CA CYS A 32 14.03 -8.31 0.69
C CYS A 32 14.66 -9.13 1.82
N TYR A 33 13.88 -9.97 2.50
CA TYR A 33 14.32 -10.70 3.70
C TYR A 33 13.85 -12.16 3.76
N LYS A 34 12.73 -12.54 3.13
CA LYS A 34 12.26 -13.92 3.06
C LYS A 34 12.83 -14.66 1.86
N THR A 35 13.20 -15.91 2.02
CA THR A 35 13.89 -16.73 1.01
C THR A 35 13.02 -17.87 0.53
N ALA A 36 13.10 -18.20 -0.77
CA ALA A 36 12.55 -19.43 -1.34
C ALA A 36 13.47 -20.63 -1.07
N ASP A 37 12.91 -21.83 -1.17
CA ASP A 37 13.72 -23.04 -1.35
C ASP A 37 14.27 -23.04 -2.78
N ILE A 38 15.59 -23.12 -2.91
CA ILE A 38 16.34 -23.14 -4.16
C ILE A 38 17.16 -24.43 -4.34
N SER A 39 16.80 -25.48 -3.61
CA SER A 39 17.52 -26.76 -3.63
C SER A 39 17.57 -27.45 -5.01
N GLN A 40 16.64 -27.08 -5.91
CA GLN A 40 16.66 -27.53 -7.30
C GLN A 40 17.87 -26.99 -8.10
N TYR A 41 18.40 -25.81 -7.74
CA TYR A 41 19.55 -25.21 -8.48
C TYR A 41 20.86 -25.76 -7.95
N LYS A 42 21.41 -26.74 -8.66
CA LYS A 42 22.60 -27.51 -8.22
C LYS A 42 23.89 -26.70 -8.27
N ASP A 43 23.91 -25.61 -9.02
CA ASP A 43 25.03 -24.68 -9.17
C ASP A 43 25.06 -23.56 -8.13
N VAL A 44 24.12 -23.57 -7.16
CA VAL A 44 24.03 -22.58 -6.05
C VAL A 44 24.38 -23.24 -4.74
N ALA A 45 25.68 -23.33 -4.42
CA ALA A 45 26.13 -23.95 -3.18
C ALA A 45 25.81 -23.07 -1.95
N LYS A 46 25.35 -23.71 -0.85
CA LYS A 46 24.99 -23.01 0.41
C LYS A 46 26.16 -22.20 1.02
N SER A 47 27.39 -22.58 0.74
CA SER A 47 28.60 -21.91 1.23
C SER A 47 28.96 -20.64 0.47
N LYS A 48 28.31 -20.35 -0.65
CA LYS A 48 28.60 -19.18 -1.47
C LYS A 48 27.93 -17.93 -0.92
N TRP A 49 28.61 -16.80 -1.03
CA TRP A 49 28.14 -15.51 -0.52
C TRP A 49 26.77 -15.11 -1.09
N TYR A 50 26.48 -15.49 -2.30
CA TYR A 50 25.25 -15.15 -3.02
C TYR A 50 24.09 -16.11 -2.77
N TYR A 51 24.27 -17.20 -2.03
CA TYR A 51 23.20 -18.20 -1.80
C TYR A 51 21.90 -17.55 -1.32
N LYS A 52 22.01 -16.69 -0.30
CA LYS A 52 20.85 -15.98 0.25
C LYS A 52 20.23 -15.02 -0.77
N ASP A 53 21.06 -14.28 -1.52
CA ASP A 53 20.58 -13.32 -2.51
C ASP A 53 19.85 -14.00 -3.68
N VAL A 54 20.32 -15.15 -4.14
CA VAL A 54 19.62 -15.95 -5.14
C VAL A 54 18.27 -16.43 -4.59
N ALA A 55 18.24 -16.95 -3.36
CA ALA A 55 16.99 -17.41 -2.73
C ALA A 55 15.96 -16.27 -2.53
N LEU A 56 16.41 -15.06 -2.16
CA LEU A 56 15.58 -13.85 -2.08
C LEU A 56 15.03 -13.48 -3.45
N ALA A 57 15.87 -13.45 -4.49
CA ALA A 57 15.46 -13.06 -5.84
C ALA A 57 14.46 -14.04 -6.47
N VAL A 58 14.59 -15.34 -6.15
CA VAL A 58 13.61 -16.37 -6.54
C VAL A 58 12.29 -16.16 -5.79
N GLN A 59 12.33 -15.86 -4.49
CA GLN A 59 11.14 -15.62 -3.67
C GLN A 59 10.29 -14.51 -4.24
N ILE A 60 10.88 -13.35 -4.53
CA ILE A 60 10.17 -12.20 -5.09
C ILE A 60 9.93 -12.33 -6.61
N GLY A 61 10.45 -13.38 -7.26
CA GLY A 61 10.21 -13.68 -8.67
C GLY A 61 10.92 -12.79 -9.67
N THR A 62 11.90 -12.01 -9.25
CA THR A 62 12.75 -11.24 -10.17
C THR A 62 13.67 -12.13 -10.98
N TYR A 63 14.08 -13.26 -10.38
CA TYR A 63 14.93 -14.25 -11.04
C TYR A 63 14.24 -15.58 -11.25
N ASN A 64 14.41 -16.10 -12.46
CA ASN A 64 14.22 -17.52 -12.78
C ASN A 64 15.58 -18.11 -13.15
N GLY A 65 15.77 -19.43 -12.98
CA GLY A 65 16.93 -20.14 -13.48
C GLY A 65 17.07 -20.04 -14.99
N ARG A 66 18.28 -20.28 -15.50
CA ARG A 66 18.51 -20.52 -16.94
C ARG A 66 17.91 -21.86 -17.39
N SER A 67 17.75 -22.77 -16.43
CA SER A 67 17.00 -24.02 -16.56
C SER A 67 16.37 -24.39 -15.21
N ASN A 68 15.65 -25.50 -15.17
CA ASN A 68 15.04 -26.00 -13.93
C ASN A 68 16.08 -26.38 -12.86
N SER A 69 17.35 -26.56 -13.21
CA SER A 69 18.41 -26.98 -12.30
C SER A 69 19.61 -26.07 -12.24
N SER A 70 19.64 -24.99 -13.03
CA SER A 70 20.79 -24.07 -13.09
C SER A 70 20.35 -22.61 -13.01
N MET A 71 20.94 -21.86 -12.08
CA MET A 71 20.79 -20.42 -11.91
C MET A 71 21.91 -19.62 -12.60
N ALA A 72 23.06 -20.23 -12.79
CA ALA A 72 24.31 -19.64 -13.34
C ALA A 72 24.71 -18.32 -12.60
N PRO A 73 24.84 -18.33 -11.25
CA PRO A 73 25.03 -17.11 -10.45
C PRO A 73 26.33 -16.36 -10.75
N ASP A 74 27.41 -17.08 -11.04
CA ASP A 74 28.74 -16.51 -11.35
C ASP A 74 28.90 -16.07 -12.83
N SER A 75 27.90 -16.36 -13.68
CA SER A 75 27.95 -15.94 -15.09
C SER A 75 27.66 -14.45 -15.21
N PRO A 76 28.30 -13.73 -16.13
CA PRO A 76 27.90 -12.40 -16.51
C PRO A 76 26.44 -12.37 -16.94
N ILE A 77 25.75 -11.28 -16.60
CA ILE A 77 24.35 -11.06 -16.99
C ILE A 77 24.31 -10.18 -18.24
N THR A 78 23.53 -10.60 -19.23
CA THR A 78 23.35 -9.79 -20.45
C THR A 78 22.42 -8.60 -20.20
N ARG A 79 22.48 -7.59 -21.06
CA ARG A 79 21.64 -6.39 -20.96
C ARG A 79 20.16 -6.73 -21.05
N GLN A 80 19.73 -7.64 -21.93
CA GLN A 80 18.32 -8.08 -21.99
C GLN A 80 17.89 -8.85 -20.75
N GLU A 81 18.78 -9.66 -20.14
CA GLU A 81 18.50 -10.32 -18.86
C GLU A 81 18.36 -9.29 -17.74
N ALA A 82 19.23 -8.28 -17.70
CA ALA A 82 19.18 -7.20 -16.71
C ALA A 82 17.88 -6.38 -16.83
N MET A 83 17.49 -6.00 -18.05
CA MET A 83 16.21 -5.32 -18.30
C MET A 83 15.03 -6.18 -17.84
N THR A 84 15.06 -7.49 -18.07
CA THR A 84 14.02 -8.41 -17.62
C THR A 84 13.89 -8.43 -16.08
N VAL A 85 15.02 -8.52 -15.38
CA VAL A 85 15.04 -8.54 -13.91
C VAL A 85 14.48 -7.23 -13.34
N VAL A 86 14.89 -6.09 -13.89
CA VAL A 86 14.39 -4.77 -13.44
C VAL A 86 12.91 -4.62 -13.75
N ALA A 87 12.47 -4.97 -14.96
CA ALA A 87 11.06 -4.88 -15.35
C ALA A 87 10.15 -5.72 -14.44
N ARG A 88 10.61 -6.91 -14.02
CA ARG A 88 9.90 -7.76 -13.04
C ARG A 88 9.90 -7.15 -11.64
N ALA A 89 11.01 -6.58 -11.19
CA ALA A 89 11.07 -5.92 -9.88
C ALA A 89 10.12 -4.70 -9.80
N LEU A 90 9.90 -4.03 -10.93
CA LEU A 90 9.00 -2.90 -11.06
C LEU A 90 7.55 -3.31 -11.41
N GLU A 91 7.28 -4.59 -11.60
CA GLU A 91 5.95 -5.08 -12.03
C GLU A 91 5.38 -4.25 -13.20
N LEU A 92 6.20 -4.02 -14.23
CA LEU A 92 5.74 -3.24 -15.40
C LEU A 92 4.58 -3.93 -16.10
N ASP A 93 3.65 -3.15 -16.60
CA ASP A 93 2.53 -3.64 -17.41
C ASP A 93 3.01 -3.87 -18.86
N TYR A 94 3.39 -5.09 -19.18
CA TYR A 94 3.94 -5.45 -20.49
C TYR A 94 2.94 -5.25 -21.63
N ASP A 95 1.64 -5.38 -21.35
CA ASP A 95 0.57 -5.19 -22.35
C ASP A 95 0.44 -3.71 -22.72
N ALA A 96 0.57 -2.81 -21.73
CA ALA A 96 0.57 -1.37 -21.98
C ALA A 96 1.72 -0.95 -22.90
N TYR A 97 2.86 -1.65 -22.83
CA TYR A 97 4.05 -1.37 -23.64
C TYR A 97 4.22 -2.29 -24.86
N ALA A 98 3.25 -3.16 -25.17
CA ALA A 98 3.38 -4.15 -26.24
C ALA A 98 3.65 -3.53 -27.63
N LYS A 99 3.23 -2.28 -27.85
CA LYS A 99 3.40 -1.53 -29.09
C LYS A 99 4.57 -0.54 -29.06
N THR A 100 5.42 -0.55 -28.03
CA THR A 100 6.60 0.32 -27.98
C THR A 100 7.45 0.11 -29.22
N ASP A 101 7.74 1.20 -29.94
CA ASP A 101 8.55 1.16 -31.14
C ASP A 101 10.03 1.05 -30.78
N LEU A 102 10.68 0.02 -31.30
CA LEU A 102 12.11 -0.24 -31.16
C LEU A 102 12.88 0.03 -32.47
N SER A 103 12.26 0.66 -33.48
CA SER A 103 12.85 0.88 -34.80
C SER A 103 14.11 1.77 -34.77
N ALA A 104 14.22 2.61 -33.73
CA ALA A 104 15.42 3.43 -33.50
C ALA A 104 16.69 2.61 -33.23
N PHE A 105 16.53 1.32 -32.86
CA PHE A 105 17.65 0.44 -32.53
C PHE A 105 17.91 -0.55 -33.67
N SER A 106 19.10 -0.47 -34.26
CA SER A 106 19.49 -1.29 -35.42
C SER A 106 19.62 -2.77 -35.13
N ASP A 107 19.87 -3.12 -33.86
CA ASP A 107 20.08 -4.48 -33.34
C ASP A 107 18.82 -5.07 -32.65
N ARG A 108 17.66 -4.47 -32.85
CA ARG A 108 16.40 -4.94 -32.24
C ARG A 108 16.05 -6.40 -32.57
N SER A 109 16.52 -6.92 -33.69
CA SER A 109 16.32 -8.32 -34.10
C SER A 109 17.14 -9.32 -33.27
N GLU A 110 18.13 -8.87 -32.52
CA GLU A 110 18.95 -9.70 -31.62
C GLU A 110 18.28 -9.91 -30.26
N ILE A 111 17.20 -9.18 -29.97
CA ILE A 111 16.43 -9.35 -28.74
C ILE A 111 15.74 -10.72 -28.77
N SER A 112 16.05 -11.55 -27.79
CA SER A 112 15.39 -12.85 -27.64
C SER A 112 13.88 -12.70 -27.43
N ASN A 113 13.07 -13.59 -28.01
CA ASN A 113 11.61 -13.53 -27.90
C ASN A 113 11.10 -13.46 -26.46
N TRP A 114 11.75 -14.18 -25.55
CA TRP A 114 11.37 -14.17 -24.13
C TRP A 114 11.68 -12.83 -23.45
N ALA A 115 12.67 -12.06 -23.93
CA ALA A 115 13.06 -10.77 -23.36
C ALA A 115 12.29 -9.59 -23.98
N LEU A 116 11.75 -9.76 -25.18
CA LEU A 116 11.12 -8.68 -25.96
C LEU A 116 10.05 -7.91 -25.21
N PRO A 117 9.08 -8.53 -24.46
CA PRO A 117 8.08 -7.78 -23.70
C PRO A 117 8.72 -6.87 -22.64
N TYR A 118 9.73 -7.37 -21.94
CA TYR A 118 10.44 -6.63 -20.89
C TYR A 118 11.29 -5.48 -21.46
N VAL A 119 11.99 -5.73 -22.58
CA VAL A 119 12.76 -4.69 -23.26
C VAL A 119 11.84 -3.57 -23.76
N ARG A 120 10.68 -3.92 -24.36
CA ARG A 120 9.68 -2.93 -24.77
C ARG A 120 9.18 -2.12 -23.59
N ALA A 121 8.88 -2.76 -22.47
CA ALA A 121 8.42 -2.06 -21.28
C ALA A 121 9.47 -1.11 -20.71
N MET A 122 10.73 -1.54 -20.65
CA MET A 122 11.84 -0.73 -20.15
C MET A 122 12.16 0.48 -21.05
N VAL A 123 12.05 0.32 -22.37
CA VAL A 123 12.23 1.41 -23.34
C VAL A 123 11.01 2.34 -23.33
N GLY A 124 9.80 1.78 -23.32
CA GLY A 124 8.56 2.55 -23.33
C GLY A 124 8.32 3.36 -22.05
N ALA A 125 8.85 2.89 -20.91
CA ALA A 125 8.86 3.63 -19.65
C ALA A 125 10.02 4.64 -19.53
N ASP A 126 10.81 4.81 -20.58
CA ASP A 126 11.97 5.72 -20.64
C ASP A 126 13.10 5.39 -19.64
N TYR A 127 13.19 4.13 -19.20
CA TYR A 127 14.24 3.70 -18.27
C TYR A 127 15.55 3.29 -18.96
N ILE A 128 15.46 3.00 -20.27
CA ILE A 128 16.59 2.54 -21.11
C ILE A 128 16.62 3.37 -22.39
N HIS A 129 17.79 3.97 -22.67
CA HIS A 129 18.03 4.78 -23.87
C HIS A 129 18.96 4.12 -24.89
N GLY A 130 19.53 2.96 -24.59
CA GLY A 130 20.52 2.27 -25.43
C GLY A 130 21.90 2.93 -25.41
N ARG A 131 22.78 2.43 -26.29
CA ARG A 131 24.10 2.99 -26.58
C ARG A 131 24.05 3.65 -27.98
N GLY A 132 23.45 4.85 -28.07
CA GLY A 132 23.12 5.48 -29.34
C GLY A 132 22.05 4.68 -30.09
N LYS A 133 22.41 4.12 -31.27
CA LYS A 133 21.46 3.39 -32.13
C LYS A 133 21.38 1.88 -31.86
N VAL A 134 21.96 1.41 -30.77
CA VAL A 134 21.94 -0.03 -30.40
C VAL A 134 21.52 -0.24 -28.95
N LEU A 135 20.75 -1.27 -28.70
CA LEU A 135 20.39 -1.74 -27.35
C LEU A 135 21.46 -2.67 -26.77
N ALA A 136 22.22 -3.32 -27.64
CA ALA A 136 23.22 -4.35 -27.32
C ALA A 136 22.64 -5.43 -26.38
N PRO A 137 21.54 -6.12 -26.75
CA PRO A 137 20.77 -6.98 -25.83
C PRO A 137 21.59 -8.19 -25.34
N LEU A 138 22.49 -8.67 -26.16
CA LEU A 138 23.34 -9.85 -25.89
C LEU A 138 24.67 -9.52 -25.21
N ASP A 139 25.08 -8.24 -25.19
CA ASP A 139 26.26 -7.81 -24.47
C ASP A 139 26.09 -7.96 -22.96
N ASN A 140 27.18 -8.20 -22.25
CA ASN A 140 27.16 -8.14 -20.78
C ASN A 140 26.94 -6.71 -20.31
N ILE A 141 26.06 -6.51 -19.34
CA ILE A 141 25.87 -5.21 -18.73
C ILE A 141 27.04 -4.88 -17.80
N THR A 142 27.52 -3.65 -17.86
CA THR A 142 28.54 -3.18 -16.93
C THR A 142 27.92 -2.68 -15.62
N ARG A 143 28.72 -2.57 -14.57
CA ARG A 143 28.32 -2.03 -13.27
C ARG A 143 27.87 -0.57 -13.36
N ALA A 144 28.55 0.24 -14.19
CA ALA A 144 28.16 1.62 -14.43
C ALA A 144 26.83 1.72 -15.18
N GLU A 145 26.60 0.91 -16.22
CA GLU A 145 25.34 0.89 -16.95
C GLU A 145 24.17 0.48 -16.06
N PHE A 146 24.34 -0.51 -15.21
CA PHE A 146 23.28 -0.88 -14.28
C PHE A 146 23.01 0.23 -13.25
N ALA A 147 24.05 0.87 -12.72
CA ALA A 147 23.89 2.01 -11.83
C ALA A 147 23.13 3.17 -12.50
N GLN A 148 23.39 3.41 -13.80
CA GLN A 148 22.69 4.43 -14.57
C GLN A 148 21.20 4.08 -14.76
N ILE A 149 20.88 2.81 -15.07
CA ILE A 149 19.48 2.35 -15.14
C ILE A 149 18.77 2.62 -13.81
N PHE A 150 19.39 2.26 -12.71
CA PHE A 150 18.80 2.45 -11.39
C PHE A 150 18.61 3.92 -11.04
N TYR A 151 19.56 4.77 -11.42
CA TYR A 151 19.48 6.23 -11.28
C TYR A 151 18.35 6.83 -12.12
N ASN A 152 18.14 6.34 -13.35
CA ASN A 152 17.05 6.80 -14.20
C ASN A 152 15.67 6.46 -13.62
N ILE A 153 15.56 5.35 -12.89
CA ILE A 153 14.30 4.87 -12.32
C ILE A 153 14.02 5.54 -10.97
N ILE A 154 14.99 5.54 -10.04
CA ILE A 154 14.80 5.93 -8.65
C ILE A 154 15.37 7.32 -8.39
N GLY A 155 14.48 8.30 -8.29
CA GLY A 155 14.84 9.68 -7.95
C GLY A 155 15.17 9.84 -6.46
N THR A 156 14.43 9.14 -5.59
CA THR A 156 14.63 9.19 -4.13
C THR A 156 14.54 7.82 -3.48
N TYR A 157 15.47 7.56 -2.56
CA TYR A 157 15.56 6.32 -1.83
C TYR A 157 15.42 6.55 -0.33
N ILE A 158 14.27 6.12 0.25
CA ILE A 158 13.94 6.31 1.67
C ILE A 158 14.31 5.05 2.45
N VAL A 159 15.24 5.21 3.39
CA VAL A 159 15.78 4.12 4.24
C VAL A 159 15.60 4.37 5.73
N SER A 160 15.08 5.53 6.11
CA SER A 160 14.87 5.94 7.50
C SER A 160 13.39 6.18 7.76
N LYS A 161 12.94 5.79 8.95
CA LYS A 161 11.61 6.12 9.47
C LYS A 161 11.43 7.62 9.59
N GLY A 162 10.22 8.10 9.47
CA GLY A 162 9.91 9.52 9.66
C GLY A 162 8.94 10.08 8.64
N THR A 163 8.79 11.41 8.70
CA THR A 163 7.89 12.17 7.84
C THR A 163 8.66 12.94 6.78
N TYR A 164 8.16 12.89 5.55
CA TYR A 164 8.74 13.53 4.37
C TYR A 164 7.66 14.39 3.73
N ASP A 165 7.98 15.66 3.41
CA ASP A 165 7.03 16.68 2.97
C ASP A 165 7.54 17.53 1.79
N LYS A 166 8.52 17.02 1.03
CA LYS A 166 9.11 17.73 -0.11
C LYS A 166 8.79 17.00 -1.40
N ASP A 167 8.38 17.77 -2.41
CA ASP A 167 8.18 17.25 -3.76
C ASP A 167 9.40 16.50 -4.29
N ILE A 168 9.16 15.38 -4.94
CA ILE A 168 10.20 14.50 -5.46
C ILE A 168 9.99 14.35 -6.98
N LYS A 169 11.08 14.59 -7.72
CA LYS A 169 11.15 14.27 -9.14
C LYS A 169 11.67 12.86 -9.34
N GLY A 170 10.97 12.09 -10.17
CA GLY A 170 11.23 10.67 -10.40
C GLY A 170 10.61 9.79 -9.33
N SER A 171 10.81 8.49 -9.48
CA SER A 171 10.19 7.51 -8.58
C SER A 171 10.82 7.49 -7.19
N VAL A 172 10.01 7.13 -6.20
CA VAL A 172 10.43 6.94 -4.81
C VAL A 172 10.46 5.46 -4.48
N LEU A 173 11.54 4.99 -3.87
CA LEU A 173 11.62 3.65 -3.29
C LEU A 173 11.76 3.72 -1.77
N ILE A 174 10.72 3.29 -1.06
CA ILE A 174 10.68 3.18 0.40
C ILE A 174 11.12 1.78 0.80
N ARG A 175 12.16 1.67 1.60
CA ARG A 175 12.72 0.38 2.06
C ARG A 175 12.41 0.05 3.52
N THR A 176 11.81 0.94 4.27
CA THR A 176 11.56 0.81 5.71
C THR A 176 10.11 1.07 6.04
N ASP A 177 9.67 0.63 7.19
CA ASP A 177 8.34 0.93 7.75
C ASP A 177 8.30 2.29 8.50
N GLU A 178 7.13 2.64 9.02
CA GLU A 178 6.89 3.88 9.78
C GLU A 178 7.33 5.13 9.01
N VAL A 179 7.03 5.16 7.71
CA VAL A 179 7.23 6.30 6.83
C VAL A 179 5.90 6.98 6.58
N THR A 180 5.90 8.30 6.74
CA THR A 180 4.79 9.17 6.34
C THR A 180 5.27 10.10 5.22
N LEU A 181 4.61 10.06 4.08
CA LEU A 181 4.71 11.10 3.06
C LEU A 181 3.51 12.03 3.25
N GLN A 182 3.72 13.35 3.25
CA GLN A 182 2.64 14.29 3.47
C GLN A 182 2.76 15.57 2.63
N ASN A 183 1.62 16.07 2.11
CA ASN A 183 1.54 17.35 1.42
C ASN A 183 2.58 17.52 0.30
N MET A 184 2.72 16.51 -0.57
CA MET A 184 3.78 16.47 -1.56
C MET A 184 3.35 15.80 -2.87
N THR A 185 4.13 16.07 -3.92
CA THR A 185 4.03 15.38 -5.20
C THR A 185 5.21 14.44 -5.40
N VAL A 186 4.90 13.20 -5.85
CA VAL A 186 5.86 12.25 -6.40
C VAL A 186 5.66 12.22 -7.91
N ASP A 187 6.59 12.82 -8.66
CA ASP A 187 6.53 12.86 -10.12
C ASP A 187 7.15 11.59 -10.72
N GLY A 188 6.51 10.47 -10.48
CA GLY A 188 6.92 9.11 -10.86
C GLY A 188 6.18 8.06 -10.07
N ASP A 189 6.70 6.81 -10.05
CA ASP A 189 6.15 5.72 -9.25
C ASP A 189 6.51 5.87 -7.76
N LEU A 190 5.60 5.49 -6.88
CA LEU A 190 5.85 5.31 -5.46
C LEU A 190 5.94 3.80 -5.17
N ILE A 191 7.12 3.34 -4.78
CA ILE A 191 7.43 1.93 -4.58
C ILE A 191 7.65 1.66 -3.09
N ILE A 192 6.83 0.82 -2.50
CA ILE A 192 7.00 0.32 -1.12
C ILE A 192 7.66 -1.05 -1.21
N GLY A 193 8.95 -1.10 -0.90
CA GLY A 193 9.76 -2.31 -0.98
C GLY A 193 9.46 -3.31 0.14
N CYS A 194 9.95 -4.53 -0.01
CA CYS A 194 9.81 -5.62 0.97
C CYS A 194 10.31 -5.24 2.37
N GLY A 195 11.27 -4.32 2.46
CA GLY A 195 11.82 -3.87 3.75
C GLY A 195 10.84 -3.09 4.63
N ALA A 196 9.71 -2.63 4.10
CA ALA A 196 8.60 -2.13 4.91
C ALA A 196 7.93 -3.26 5.72
N ALA A 197 8.18 -4.53 5.38
CA ALA A 197 7.71 -5.74 6.06
C ALA A 197 6.21 -5.66 6.41
N ASP A 198 5.86 -5.79 7.69
CA ASP A 198 4.49 -5.67 8.21
C ASP A 198 4.18 -4.28 8.78
N GLY A 199 5.09 -3.33 8.59
CA GLY A 199 4.98 -2.00 9.15
C GLY A 199 4.00 -1.08 8.43
N LYS A 200 3.69 0.05 9.06
CA LYS A 200 2.78 1.07 8.56
C LYS A 200 3.47 2.02 7.58
N ILE A 201 2.82 2.30 6.46
CA ILE A 201 3.16 3.40 5.56
C ILE A 201 1.94 4.32 5.48
N SER A 202 2.14 5.63 5.60
CA SER A 202 1.07 6.63 5.52
C SER A 202 1.35 7.59 4.37
N LEU A 203 0.37 7.78 3.51
CA LEU A 203 0.35 8.77 2.43
C LEU A 203 -0.77 9.75 2.76
N ASP A 204 -0.42 11.01 3.03
CA ASP A 204 -1.33 12.03 3.52
C ASP A 204 -1.29 13.25 2.57
N ASN A 205 -2.32 13.44 1.76
CA ASN A 205 -2.34 14.47 0.71
C ASN A 205 -1.12 14.36 -0.22
N VAL A 206 -0.90 13.16 -0.78
CA VAL A 206 0.21 12.87 -1.69
C VAL A 206 -0.31 12.68 -3.12
N GLN A 207 0.27 13.42 -4.07
CA GLN A 207 -0.04 13.26 -5.49
C GLN A 207 1.05 12.40 -6.14
N VAL A 208 0.69 11.19 -6.59
CA VAL A 208 1.59 10.30 -7.33
C VAL A 208 1.20 10.34 -8.81
N THR A 209 2.12 10.77 -9.68
CA THR A 209 1.82 10.84 -11.13
C THR A 209 1.92 9.47 -11.81
N GLY A 210 2.75 8.58 -11.27
CA GLY A 210 2.87 7.18 -11.64
C GLY A 210 2.02 6.25 -10.78
N ARG A 211 2.52 5.04 -10.52
CA ARG A 211 1.80 3.99 -9.78
C ARG A 211 2.24 3.92 -8.32
N LEU A 212 1.35 3.43 -7.46
CA LEU A 212 1.74 2.90 -6.16
C LEU A 212 2.03 1.39 -6.32
N LEU A 213 3.29 0.98 -6.16
CA LEU A 213 3.72 -0.41 -6.22
C LEU A 213 4.03 -0.92 -4.81
N VAL A 214 3.33 -1.95 -4.35
CA VAL A 214 3.39 -2.43 -2.96
C VAL A 214 3.97 -3.84 -2.89
N TRP A 215 5.22 -3.95 -2.42
CA TRP A 215 5.91 -5.20 -2.07
C TRP A 215 5.96 -5.48 -0.57
N GLY A 216 5.64 -4.47 0.26
CA GLY A 216 5.65 -4.54 1.72
C GLY A 216 4.54 -3.69 2.32
N GLY A 217 4.54 -3.49 3.64
CA GLY A 217 3.52 -2.71 4.34
C GLY A 217 2.43 -3.55 5.02
N GLY A 218 2.52 -4.86 4.96
CA GLY A 218 1.85 -5.92 5.69
C GLY A 218 0.41 -5.70 6.18
N THR A 219 0.09 -6.39 7.25
CA THR A 219 -1.23 -6.35 7.90
C THR A 219 -1.56 -5.00 8.53
N LYS A 220 -0.54 -4.17 8.81
CA LYS A 220 -0.72 -2.80 9.32
C LYS A 220 -1.08 -1.78 8.25
N ALA A 221 -1.20 -2.20 7.01
CA ALA A 221 -1.68 -1.46 5.87
C ALA A 221 -0.82 -0.27 5.36
N VAL A 222 -1.02 0.02 4.08
CA VAL A 222 -0.65 1.28 3.44
C VAL A 222 -1.87 2.19 3.45
N TYR A 223 -1.74 3.34 4.07
CA TYR A 223 -2.81 4.33 4.19
C TYR A 223 -2.69 5.41 3.14
N CYS A 224 -3.78 5.68 2.43
CA CYS A 224 -3.89 6.76 1.46
C CYS A 224 -5.00 7.72 1.93
N ASN A 225 -4.62 8.81 2.60
CA ASN A 225 -5.53 9.75 3.26
C ASN A 225 -5.54 11.13 2.60
N ASN A 226 -6.49 11.95 2.98
CA ASN A 226 -6.54 13.41 2.79
C ASN A 226 -6.25 13.86 1.35
N GLY A 227 -6.90 13.27 0.35
CA GLY A 227 -6.70 13.68 -1.03
C GLY A 227 -5.49 13.03 -1.72
N THR A 228 -4.92 11.99 -1.13
CA THR A 228 -3.88 11.20 -1.80
C THR A 228 -4.40 10.60 -3.09
N GLN A 229 -3.70 10.80 -4.21
CA GLN A 229 -4.13 10.39 -5.55
C GLN A 229 -3.02 9.66 -6.30
N MET A 230 -3.43 8.67 -7.09
CA MET A 230 -2.58 7.94 -8.02
C MET A 230 -3.43 7.24 -9.09
N PRO A 231 -2.94 7.06 -10.32
CA PRO A 231 -3.71 6.42 -11.39
C PRO A 231 -3.82 4.90 -11.24
N GLU A 232 -2.84 4.26 -10.58
CA GLU A 232 -2.82 2.80 -10.42
C GLU A 232 -2.24 2.39 -9.06
N VAL A 233 -2.84 1.36 -8.46
CA VAL A 233 -2.30 0.63 -7.30
C VAL A 233 -1.98 -0.79 -7.72
N VAL A 234 -0.71 -1.20 -7.55
CA VAL A 234 -0.23 -2.55 -7.86
C VAL A 234 0.20 -3.23 -6.56
N VAL A 235 -0.53 -4.25 -6.14
CA VAL A 235 -0.14 -5.06 -4.98
C VAL A 235 0.62 -6.29 -5.46
N ALA A 236 1.89 -6.39 -5.07
CA ALA A 236 2.85 -7.36 -5.57
C ALA A 236 3.48 -8.24 -4.49
N ARG A 237 3.12 -8.06 -3.22
CA ARG A 237 3.69 -8.84 -2.12
C ARG A 237 3.43 -10.34 -2.30
N VAL A 238 4.47 -11.18 -2.10
CA VAL A 238 4.46 -12.62 -2.39
C VAL A 238 4.75 -13.50 -1.17
N ASP A 239 4.92 -12.91 -0.01
CA ASP A 239 5.35 -13.61 1.21
C ASP A 239 4.36 -13.47 2.37
N ASP A 240 3.39 -12.59 2.26
CA ASP A 240 2.31 -12.37 3.21
C ASP A 240 1.21 -11.49 2.64
N ALA A 241 0.09 -11.35 3.34
CA ALA A 241 -0.99 -10.44 2.98
C ALA A 241 -0.57 -8.97 3.12
N VAL A 242 -1.23 -8.09 2.36
CA VAL A 242 -1.10 -6.64 2.49
C VAL A 242 -2.45 -5.98 2.25
N LYS A 243 -2.71 -4.90 3.00
CA LYS A 243 -3.88 -4.06 2.81
C LYS A 243 -3.48 -2.67 2.36
N VAL A 244 -4.13 -2.17 1.32
CA VAL A 244 -4.06 -0.77 0.92
C VAL A 244 -5.40 -0.15 1.24
N ILE A 245 -5.41 0.82 2.14
CA ILE A 245 -6.61 1.47 2.65
C ILE A 245 -6.67 2.87 2.07
N TYR A 246 -7.75 3.16 1.37
CA TYR A 246 -7.94 4.42 0.67
C TYR A 246 -9.15 5.17 1.24
N ASP A 247 -8.94 6.41 1.66
CA ASP A 247 -10.01 7.30 2.08
C ASP A 247 -10.72 7.87 0.85
N ARG A 248 -11.97 7.46 0.67
CA ARG A 248 -12.78 7.84 -0.49
C ARG A 248 -13.19 9.30 -0.50
N ASP A 249 -13.33 9.94 0.66
CA ASP A 249 -13.80 11.33 0.76
C ASP A 249 -12.86 12.35 0.16
N SER A 250 -11.59 12.06 0.25
CA SER A 250 -10.58 12.97 -0.24
C SER A 250 -10.54 13.04 -1.76
N THR A 251 -11.22 12.12 -2.48
CA THR A 251 -10.99 11.93 -3.91
C THR A 251 -12.21 11.52 -4.71
N LEU A 252 -13.43 11.90 -4.29
CA LEU A 252 -14.72 11.49 -4.90
C LEU A 252 -14.78 11.53 -6.44
N ALA A 253 -13.97 12.37 -7.08
CA ALA A 253 -13.90 12.45 -8.55
C ALA A 253 -12.88 11.50 -9.20
N VAL A 254 -11.99 10.85 -8.41
CA VAL A 254 -10.81 10.12 -8.94
C VAL A 254 -10.83 8.63 -8.62
N ILE A 255 -11.50 8.21 -7.53
CA ILE A 255 -11.48 6.79 -7.09
C ILE A 255 -12.08 5.85 -8.15
N ASP A 256 -13.09 6.27 -8.87
CA ASP A 256 -13.69 5.45 -9.93
C ASP A 256 -12.75 5.25 -11.14
N THR A 257 -11.62 5.96 -11.18
CA THR A 257 -10.61 5.90 -12.23
C THR A 257 -9.31 5.22 -11.80
N ILE A 258 -9.13 4.90 -10.51
CA ILE A 258 -7.93 4.21 -10.03
C ILE A 258 -7.94 2.78 -10.54
N LYS A 259 -6.95 2.42 -11.33
CA LYS A 259 -6.70 1.04 -11.72
C LYS A 259 -6.11 0.26 -10.54
N VAL A 260 -6.74 -0.83 -10.13
CA VAL A 260 -6.23 -1.72 -9.10
C VAL A 260 -5.79 -3.03 -9.73
N ARG A 261 -4.54 -3.43 -9.48
CA ARG A 261 -3.98 -4.69 -9.94
C ARG A 261 -3.31 -5.43 -8.77
N ILE A 262 -3.86 -6.58 -8.42
CA ILE A 262 -3.22 -7.54 -7.51
C ILE A 262 -2.51 -8.57 -8.40
N THR A 263 -1.20 -8.73 -8.23
CA THR A 263 -0.44 -9.66 -9.07
C THR A 263 -0.85 -11.12 -8.80
N GLU A 264 -0.69 -11.99 -9.79
CA GLU A 264 -1.08 -13.40 -9.65
C GLU A 264 -0.39 -14.09 -8.46
N ARG A 265 0.82 -13.66 -8.12
CA ARG A 265 1.55 -14.16 -6.95
C ARG A 265 0.93 -13.66 -5.64
N ALA A 266 0.58 -12.38 -5.57
CA ALA A 266 -0.06 -11.80 -4.39
C ALA A 266 -1.46 -12.38 -4.14
N LYS A 267 -2.20 -12.77 -5.18
CA LYS A 267 -3.51 -13.44 -5.07
C LYS A 267 -3.48 -14.78 -4.33
N GLN A 268 -2.30 -15.38 -4.14
CA GLN A 268 -2.16 -16.60 -3.32
C GLN A 268 -2.40 -16.32 -1.83
N HIS A 269 -2.33 -15.06 -1.40
CA HIS A 269 -2.66 -14.60 -0.05
C HIS A 269 -4.10 -14.09 -0.01
N LYS A 270 -5.00 -14.83 0.61
CA LYS A 270 -6.45 -14.55 0.63
C LYS A 270 -6.82 -13.19 1.24
N GLU A 271 -5.96 -12.66 2.10
CA GLU A 271 -6.17 -11.40 2.83
C GLU A 271 -5.56 -10.18 2.13
N THR A 272 -4.92 -10.38 0.96
CA THR A 272 -4.41 -9.26 0.17
C THR A 272 -5.56 -8.54 -0.51
N GLU A 273 -5.74 -7.25 -0.23
CA GLU A 273 -6.88 -6.47 -0.70
C GLU A 273 -6.57 -4.97 -0.81
N VAL A 274 -7.34 -4.27 -1.62
CA VAL A 274 -7.39 -2.81 -1.66
C VAL A 274 -8.79 -2.40 -1.22
N ILE A 275 -8.88 -1.60 -0.17
CA ILE A 275 -10.12 -1.22 0.48
C ILE A 275 -10.33 0.27 0.33
N PHE A 276 -11.50 0.67 -0.17
CA PHE A 276 -11.92 2.06 -0.25
C PHE A 276 -12.95 2.34 0.83
N TYR A 277 -12.69 3.32 1.68
CA TYR A 277 -13.61 3.80 2.70
C TYR A 277 -14.31 5.06 2.22
N ASP A 278 -15.62 5.09 2.42
CA ASP A 278 -16.44 6.27 2.18
C ASP A 278 -16.68 6.98 3.53
N VAL A 279 -15.99 8.09 3.76
CA VAL A 279 -16.16 8.93 4.94
C VAL A 279 -17.07 10.17 4.68
N SER A 280 -17.54 10.39 3.41
CA SER A 280 -18.35 11.56 3.01
C SER A 280 -19.71 11.60 3.68
N GLY A 281 -20.28 10.44 3.93
CA GLY A 281 -21.54 10.34 4.68
C GLY A 281 -21.48 10.92 6.10
N LEU A 282 -20.29 11.00 6.74
CA LEU A 282 -20.12 11.41 8.13
C LEU A 282 -20.58 12.84 8.41
N ARG A 283 -20.10 13.80 7.63
CA ARG A 283 -20.39 15.23 7.87
C ARG A 283 -21.82 15.57 7.50
N GLU A 284 -22.33 15.04 6.40
CA GLU A 284 -23.69 15.35 5.95
C GLU A 284 -24.74 14.64 6.82
N ALA A 285 -24.51 13.39 7.22
CA ALA A 285 -25.39 12.68 8.12
C ALA A 285 -25.41 13.31 9.52
N GLN A 286 -24.29 13.79 10.05
CA GLN A 286 -24.24 14.53 11.31
C GLN A 286 -25.03 15.84 11.20
N LYS A 287 -24.94 16.55 10.08
CA LYS A 287 -25.70 17.79 9.83
C LYS A 287 -27.19 17.52 9.70
N GLN A 288 -27.61 16.44 9.03
CA GLN A 288 -29.01 16.03 8.94
C GLN A 288 -29.54 15.58 10.30
N LEU A 289 -28.75 14.83 11.09
CA LEU A 289 -29.12 14.45 12.44
C LEU A 289 -29.40 15.70 13.33
N ASN A 290 -28.49 16.67 13.30
CA ASN A 290 -28.64 17.90 14.07
C ASN A 290 -29.88 18.69 13.66
N ALA A 291 -30.27 18.67 12.37
CA ALA A 291 -31.51 19.32 11.91
C ALA A 291 -32.76 18.57 12.40
N ILE A 292 -32.79 17.23 12.33
CA ILE A 292 -33.93 16.42 12.83
C ILE A 292 -34.09 16.59 14.34
N VAL A 293 -33.01 16.67 15.08
CA VAL A 293 -33.01 16.89 16.54
C VAL A 293 -33.58 18.24 16.90
N ALA A 294 -33.26 19.29 16.15
CA ALA A 294 -33.82 20.62 16.38
C ALA A 294 -35.37 20.67 16.23
N ASP A 295 -35.88 19.92 15.23
CA ASP A 295 -37.33 19.84 14.97
C ASP A 295 -38.09 19.03 16.03
N ASN A 296 -37.46 18.07 16.70
CA ASN A 296 -38.10 17.17 17.67
C ASN A 296 -37.90 17.57 19.16
N GLN A 297 -37.33 18.71 19.44
CA GLN A 297 -37.02 19.20 20.81
C GLN A 297 -36.03 18.32 21.60
N ILE A 298 -35.38 17.35 20.96
CA ILE A 298 -34.29 16.56 21.54
C ILE A 298 -32.98 17.16 21.03
N ASP A 299 -32.25 17.86 21.89
CA ASP A 299 -30.98 18.51 21.52
C ASP A 299 -29.80 17.65 21.96
N ILE A 300 -29.34 16.80 21.03
CA ILE A 300 -28.25 15.87 21.25
C ILE A 300 -27.26 15.88 20.06
N THR A 301 -25.99 15.83 20.36
CA THR A 301 -24.96 15.46 19.39
C THR A 301 -24.71 13.96 19.51
N ALA A 302 -24.81 13.23 18.43
CA ALA A 302 -24.59 11.79 18.38
C ALA A 302 -23.85 11.41 17.08
N PRO A 303 -22.98 10.42 17.09
CA PRO A 303 -22.33 9.93 15.88
C PRO A 303 -23.33 9.13 15.04
N VAL A 304 -23.18 9.20 13.73
CA VAL A 304 -23.87 8.32 12.77
C VAL A 304 -22.99 7.17 12.30
N HIS A 305 -21.70 7.27 12.57
CA HIS A 305 -20.72 6.22 12.31
C HIS A 305 -19.81 6.04 13.53
N LEU A 306 -19.50 4.80 13.85
CA LEU A 306 -18.48 4.42 14.83
C LEU A 306 -17.39 3.61 14.12
N TYR A 307 -16.16 3.76 14.59
CA TYR A 307 -15.00 3.11 14.01
C TYR A 307 -14.24 2.34 15.08
N ALA A 308 -14.21 1.02 14.95
CA ALA A 308 -13.56 0.13 15.88
C ALA A 308 -12.44 -0.65 15.18
N LEU A 309 -11.42 -1.04 15.93
CA LEU A 309 -10.47 -2.04 15.47
C LEU A 309 -11.03 -3.45 15.73
N VAL A 310 -10.77 -4.35 14.80
CA VAL A 310 -11.14 -5.76 14.96
C VAL A 310 -10.52 -6.31 16.24
N GLY A 311 -11.35 -6.94 17.07
CA GLY A 311 -10.95 -7.52 18.36
C GLY A 311 -10.86 -6.53 19.53
N GLU A 312 -11.05 -5.22 19.31
CA GLU A 312 -11.13 -4.24 20.38
C GLU A 312 -12.57 -4.03 20.84
N SER A 313 -12.78 -3.95 22.15
CA SER A 313 -14.09 -3.72 22.76
C SER A 313 -14.36 -2.26 23.12
N SER A 314 -13.47 -1.33 22.74
CA SER A 314 -13.62 0.10 23.03
C SER A 314 -13.61 0.90 21.73
N VAL A 315 -14.57 1.81 21.57
CA VAL A 315 -14.71 2.65 20.38
C VAL A 315 -14.94 4.11 20.80
N LYS A 316 -14.30 5.04 20.09
CA LYS A 316 -14.59 6.47 20.23
C LYS A 316 -16.02 6.73 19.76
N ALA A 317 -16.81 7.39 20.60
CA ALA A 317 -18.20 7.67 20.33
C ALA A 317 -18.61 8.94 21.10
N GLU A 318 -18.67 10.07 20.42
CA GLU A 318 -19.02 11.33 21.04
C GLU A 318 -20.54 11.52 21.07
N PHE A 319 -21.14 11.30 22.24
CA PHE A 319 -22.54 11.65 22.51
C PHE A 319 -22.59 12.82 23.50
N THR A 320 -23.27 13.89 23.15
CA THR A 320 -23.42 15.07 24.00
C THR A 320 -24.88 15.45 24.11
N ASN A 321 -25.38 15.47 25.35
CA ASN A 321 -26.69 16.02 25.65
C ASN A 321 -26.58 17.55 25.75
N ASN A 322 -27.06 18.26 24.72
CA ASN A 322 -27.01 19.72 24.66
C ASN A 322 -28.20 20.38 25.38
N SER A 323 -29.16 19.59 25.91
CA SER A 323 -30.32 20.15 26.65
C SER A 323 -29.88 20.78 27.97
N LYS A 324 -30.71 21.67 28.49
CA LYS A 324 -30.46 22.35 29.75
C LYS A 324 -31.09 21.66 30.97
N ALA A 325 -32.00 20.71 30.75
CA ALA A 325 -32.80 20.13 31.81
C ALA A 325 -33.12 18.64 31.65
N ASP A 326 -33.02 18.11 30.44
CA ASP A 326 -33.46 16.75 30.13
C ASP A 326 -32.35 15.72 30.33
N THR A 327 -32.72 14.51 30.76
CA THR A 327 -31.82 13.35 30.77
C THR A 327 -32.15 12.47 29.57
N TYR A 328 -31.16 12.02 28.87
CA TYR A 328 -31.31 11.13 27.71
C TYR A 328 -30.81 9.74 28.05
N LYS A 329 -31.63 8.73 27.77
CA LYS A 329 -31.23 7.34 27.77
C LYS A 329 -30.93 6.93 26.33
N VAL A 330 -29.72 6.36 26.08
CA VAL A 330 -29.27 5.98 24.77
C VAL A 330 -29.11 4.47 24.74
N GLU A 331 -29.69 3.81 23.73
CA GLU A 331 -29.55 2.41 23.43
C GLU A 331 -29.07 2.26 21.97
N ILE A 332 -28.10 1.40 21.71
CA ILE A 332 -27.60 1.14 20.36
C ILE A 332 -27.79 -0.34 20.07
N ARG A 333 -28.60 -0.65 19.07
CA ARG A 333 -28.97 -2.02 18.73
C ARG A 333 -28.60 -2.35 17.28
N ARG A 334 -28.04 -3.54 17.11
CA ARG A 334 -27.71 -4.11 15.78
C ARG A 334 -29.00 -4.45 15.04
N ASN A 335 -29.15 -3.96 13.79
CA ASN A 335 -30.39 -4.10 13.02
C ASN A 335 -30.71 -5.56 12.66
N LYS A 336 -29.69 -6.42 12.49
CA LYS A 336 -29.84 -7.81 12.08
C LYS A 336 -30.62 -8.68 13.07
N ASP A 337 -30.41 -8.48 14.36
CA ASP A 337 -30.93 -9.35 15.43
C ASP A 337 -31.45 -8.60 16.65
N ASN A 338 -31.49 -7.27 16.60
CA ASN A 338 -31.92 -6.37 17.66
C ASN A 338 -31.10 -6.48 18.97
N ALA A 339 -29.89 -7.07 18.90
CA ALA A 339 -29.01 -7.15 20.06
C ALA A 339 -28.36 -5.79 20.39
N LEU A 340 -28.18 -5.50 21.68
CA LEU A 340 -27.40 -4.33 22.10
C LEU A 340 -25.94 -4.53 21.69
N ILE A 341 -25.31 -3.48 21.14
CA ILE A 341 -23.88 -3.49 20.84
C ILE A 341 -23.04 -2.89 21.96
N ALA A 342 -23.65 -2.08 22.83
CA ALA A 342 -23.05 -1.51 24.04
C ALA A 342 -24.12 -1.47 25.13
N ASP A 343 -23.70 -1.40 26.41
CA ASP A 343 -24.65 -1.17 27.51
C ASP A 343 -25.39 0.14 27.32
N ALA A 344 -26.69 0.15 27.62
CA ALA A 344 -27.47 1.37 27.61
C ALA A 344 -26.91 2.38 28.64
N PHE A 345 -26.79 3.63 28.26
CA PHE A 345 -26.25 4.68 29.13
C PHE A 345 -27.15 5.90 29.21
N GLU A 346 -27.00 6.65 30.30
CA GLU A 346 -27.73 7.89 30.52
C GLU A 346 -26.80 9.10 30.42
N LEU A 347 -27.30 10.14 29.77
CA LEU A 347 -26.64 11.44 29.64
C LEU A 347 -27.48 12.49 30.33
N ALA A 348 -27.07 12.98 31.47
CA ALA A 348 -27.66 14.15 32.12
C ALA A 348 -27.46 15.42 31.27
N ALA A 349 -28.25 16.43 31.50
CA ALA A 349 -28.16 17.71 30.82
C ALA A 349 -26.72 18.27 30.80
N GLY A 350 -26.23 18.65 29.62
CA GLY A 350 -24.88 19.19 29.38
C GLY A 350 -23.75 18.19 29.58
N LYS A 351 -24.01 16.90 29.64
CA LYS A 351 -22.97 15.85 29.77
C LYS A 351 -22.69 15.16 28.47
N SER A 352 -21.46 14.65 28.36
CA SER A 352 -20.94 13.92 27.19
C SER A 352 -20.27 12.62 27.61
N ILE A 353 -20.27 11.65 26.71
CA ILE A 353 -19.35 10.54 26.71
C ILE A 353 -18.54 10.60 25.43
N SER A 354 -17.29 10.12 25.46
CA SER A 354 -16.37 10.12 24.31
C SER A 354 -15.95 8.72 23.90
N THR A 355 -16.40 7.71 24.65
CA THR A 355 -16.01 6.31 24.43
C THR A 355 -17.15 5.39 24.80
N LEU A 356 -17.39 4.37 24.00
CA LEU A 356 -18.30 3.26 24.30
C LEU A 356 -17.49 1.98 24.48
N THR A 357 -17.92 1.12 25.42
CA THR A 357 -17.45 -0.24 25.52
C THR A 357 -18.46 -1.14 24.80
N LEU A 358 -17.99 -1.86 23.79
CA LEU A 358 -18.79 -2.82 23.05
C LEU A 358 -18.96 -4.10 23.87
N LEU A 359 -20.16 -4.69 23.86
CA LEU A 359 -20.47 -5.94 24.56
C LEU A 359 -19.77 -7.15 23.94
N GLU A 360 -19.53 -7.10 22.64
CA GLU A 360 -18.77 -8.09 21.88
C GLU A 360 -17.68 -7.40 21.07
N ALA A 361 -16.50 -7.99 21.02
CA ALA A 361 -15.43 -7.50 20.13
C ALA A 361 -15.87 -7.69 18.68
N PRO A 362 -15.85 -6.62 17.86
CA PRO A 362 -16.41 -6.68 16.53
C PRO A 362 -15.50 -7.50 15.60
N GLU A 363 -16.14 -8.22 14.67
CA GLU A 363 -15.49 -8.84 13.52
C GLU A 363 -15.31 -7.80 12.40
N PHE A 364 -14.49 -8.12 11.41
CA PHE A 364 -14.26 -7.24 10.25
C PHE A 364 -15.55 -7.02 9.44
N GLY A 365 -15.85 -5.76 9.10
CA GLY A 365 -16.98 -5.37 8.27
C GLY A 365 -17.78 -4.19 8.79
N ASN A 366 -18.99 -4.02 8.28
CA ASN A 366 -19.92 -2.97 8.69
C ASN A 366 -21.10 -3.62 9.41
N VAL A 367 -21.53 -3.00 10.50
CA VAL A 367 -22.69 -3.42 11.28
C VAL A 367 -23.67 -2.24 11.36
N ASP A 368 -24.80 -2.39 10.69
CA ASP A 368 -25.87 -1.38 10.75
C ASP A 368 -26.64 -1.50 12.05
N CYS A 369 -26.81 -0.36 12.71
CA CYS A 369 -27.41 -0.24 14.02
C CYS A 369 -28.48 0.85 14.03
N THR A 370 -29.40 0.74 14.97
CA THR A 370 -30.35 1.80 15.33
C THR A 370 -29.97 2.35 16.71
N VAL A 371 -29.81 3.67 16.80
CA VAL A 371 -29.66 4.40 18.06
C VAL A 371 -31.05 4.90 18.49
N THR A 372 -31.51 4.45 19.65
CA THR A 372 -32.73 4.94 20.27
C THR A 372 -32.36 5.87 21.41
N ILE A 373 -32.81 7.12 21.33
CA ILE A 373 -32.60 8.17 22.34
C ILE A 373 -33.95 8.50 22.96
N THR A 374 -34.10 8.17 24.22
CA THR A 374 -35.33 8.46 24.97
C THR A 374 -35.07 9.62 25.93
N ALA A 375 -35.81 10.69 25.79
CA ALA A 375 -35.68 11.89 26.61
C ALA A 375 -36.64 11.86 27.81
N TYR A 376 -36.11 12.24 28.97
CA TYR A 376 -36.84 12.33 30.23
C TYR A 376 -36.70 13.73 30.85
N ARG A 377 -37.79 14.27 31.35
CA ARG A 377 -37.84 15.50 32.16
C ARG A 377 -38.58 15.21 33.45
N ASP A 378 -37.97 15.49 34.60
CA ASP A 378 -38.51 15.18 35.92
C ASP A 378 -38.98 13.73 36.06
N GLY A 379 -38.19 12.80 35.50
CA GLY A 379 -38.47 11.37 35.51
C GLY A 379 -39.59 10.89 34.56
N LYS A 380 -40.23 11.80 33.80
CA LYS A 380 -41.23 11.43 32.80
C LYS A 380 -40.66 11.44 31.41
N GLN A 381 -40.94 10.41 30.62
CA GLN A 381 -40.58 10.35 29.21
C GLN A 381 -41.31 11.45 28.44
N ILE A 382 -40.57 12.26 27.70
CA ILE A 382 -41.10 13.39 26.92
C ILE A 382 -40.96 13.15 25.40
N GLY A 383 -40.11 12.22 24.98
CA GLY A 383 -39.94 11.90 23.57
C GLY A 383 -38.96 10.74 23.33
N THR A 384 -38.96 10.25 22.11
CA THR A 384 -38.01 9.25 21.64
C THR A 384 -37.58 9.59 20.21
N LEU A 385 -36.28 9.53 19.94
CA LEU A 385 -35.70 9.70 18.63
C LEU A 385 -34.99 8.39 18.26
N ASN A 386 -35.23 7.88 17.05
CA ASN A 386 -34.47 6.79 16.46
C ASN A 386 -33.65 7.34 15.30
N THR A 387 -32.41 6.97 15.25
CA THR A 387 -31.50 7.30 14.14
C THR A 387 -30.62 6.11 13.75
N GLU A 388 -30.13 6.12 12.54
CA GLU A 388 -29.26 5.08 12.04
C GLU A 388 -27.82 5.35 12.46
N LEU A 389 -27.08 4.28 12.72
CA LEU A 389 -25.66 4.28 13.04
C LEU A 389 -25.00 3.08 12.34
N THR A 390 -23.87 3.28 11.70
CA THR A 390 -23.05 2.17 11.19
C THR A 390 -21.78 2.04 12.03
N LEU A 391 -21.57 0.86 12.60
CA LEU A 391 -20.31 0.50 13.21
C LEU A 391 -19.40 -0.10 12.11
N HIS A 392 -18.37 0.63 11.76
CA HIS A 392 -17.33 0.19 10.83
C HIS A 392 -16.21 -0.47 11.60
N THR A 393 -15.73 -1.60 11.09
CA THR A 393 -14.63 -2.32 11.73
C THR A 393 -13.52 -2.61 10.74
N ALA A 394 -12.29 -2.33 11.16
CA ALA A 394 -11.09 -2.54 10.36
C ALA A 394 -9.93 -2.98 11.26
N TYR A 395 -8.88 -3.51 10.64
CA TYR A 395 -7.66 -3.83 11.38
C TYR A 395 -6.87 -2.57 11.73
N LEU A 396 -7.12 -1.46 11.03
CA LEU A 396 -6.50 -0.16 11.31
C LEU A 396 -7.36 0.96 10.69
N TRP A 397 -7.49 2.13 11.36
CA TRP A 397 -8.21 3.30 10.88
C TRP A 397 -7.27 4.48 10.62
N PRO A 398 -7.59 5.39 9.65
CA PRO A 398 -6.92 6.68 9.52
C PRO A 398 -6.95 7.50 10.80
N LYS A 399 -5.94 8.37 11.02
CA LYS A 399 -5.85 9.20 12.23
C LYS A 399 -7.04 10.12 12.48
N GLU A 400 -7.73 10.53 11.41
CA GLU A 400 -8.91 11.41 11.51
C GLU A 400 -10.17 10.70 11.99
N VAL A 401 -10.15 9.38 12.01
CA VAL A 401 -11.26 8.52 12.44
C VAL A 401 -10.99 7.93 13.83
N GLN A 402 -9.75 7.96 14.30
CA GLN A 402 -9.34 7.56 15.64
C GLN A 402 -9.49 8.75 16.61
#